data_03f61bf452bda473e15c2875de081aa6
#
_entry.id   03f61bf452bda473e15c2875de081aa6
#
_cell.length_a   1.000
_cell.length_b   1.000
_cell.length_c   1.000
_cell.angle_alpha   90.00
_cell.angle_beta   90.00
_cell.angle_gamma   90.00
#
_symmetry.space_group_name_H-M   'P 1'
#
loop_
_entity.id
_entity.type
_entity.pdbx_description
1 polymer ?
#
loop_
_entity_poly.entity_id
_entity_poly.type
_entity_poly.pdbx_seq_one_letter_code
_entity_poly.pdbx_strand_id
1 'polypeptide(L)'
;ILDEGEKAVLNGMITVLYGPKGCGKTSLFKVLYEVVTSMEDADVDVVIVGSEKEAWRAEKLYTPKTLSGILREVKGVLGFNISSTGEVTSSLAIDATKIISLMVGYTAQLLKSRRKVVIVLDEVKADSSERLAEFRGWLEGFANTLLWDAGKYWMEKGGSISVVALTGDAMVKEIRNRVGSKVNWALIWNLPYNAMVELSKQLELDVEPQILWRLTGGNPRALINIKVAGLKEWVKSDVIRGLVDALEDASTSIPEDRLWVEVERAVDNIDVAHVHLKTAMLRHNAAMYVAGGVPISELPGEDWVREYYAYQMPAFYHALKVALARRSPYVTPDDVIGEARSS
;
A
#
# COMPACT_ATOMS: atom_id res chain seq x y z
N ILE A 1 2.85 -14.54 18.71
CA ILE A 1 2.20 -15.68 18.00
C ILE A 1 1.56 -15.05 16.76
N LEU A 2 2.15 -15.31 15.58
CA LEU A 2 1.64 -14.79 14.31
C LEU A 2 0.34 -15.51 13.94
N ASP A 3 -0.66 -14.76 13.52
CA ASP A 3 -1.94 -15.26 13.02
C ASP A 3 -1.72 -16.02 11.67
N GLU A 4 -2.74 -16.75 11.19
CA GLU A 4 -2.64 -17.54 9.94
C GLU A 4 -2.40 -16.66 8.70
N GLY A 5 -2.89 -15.42 8.68
CA GLY A 5 -2.59 -14.44 7.64
C GLY A 5 -1.12 -14.00 7.65
N GLU A 6 -0.54 -13.81 8.83
CA GLU A 6 0.87 -13.48 9.01
C GLU A 6 1.78 -14.66 8.65
N LYS A 7 1.34 -15.91 8.91
CA LYS A 7 2.05 -17.12 8.49
C LYS A 7 2.06 -17.29 6.98
N ALA A 8 0.99 -16.92 6.28
CA ALA A 8 0.92 -17.00 4.82
C ALA A 8 1.94 -16.06 4.15
N VAL A 9 2.18 -14.87 4.73
CA VAL A 9 3.19 -13.89 4.25
C VAL A 9 4.62 -14.44 4.35
N LEU A 10 4.88 -15.37 5.30
CA LEU A 10 6.23 -15.86 5.61
C LEU A 10 6.57 -17.24 4.97
N ASN A 11 5.66 -17.84 4.23
CA ASN A 11 5.79 -19.21 3.74
C ASN A 11 6.38 -19.39 2.32
N GLY A 12 7.36 -18.57 1.93
CA GLY A 12 8.06 -18.76 0.65
C GLY A 12 7.22 -18.40 -0.59
N MET A 13 6.26 -17.49 -0.45
CA MET A 13 5.35 -17.04 -1.50
C MET A 13 5.55 -15.56 -1.80
N ILE A 14 5.06 -15.14 -2.95
CA ILE A 14 4.93 -13.72 -3.26
C ILE A 14 3.60 -13.23 -2.69
N THR A 15 3.66 -12.18 -1.90
CA THR A 15 2.47 -11.51 -1.38
C THR A 15 2.43 -10.07 -1.88
N VAL A 16 1.35 -9.66 -2.50
CA VAL A 16 1.06 -8.25 -2.76
C VAL A 16 0.24 -7.72 -1.60
N LEU A 17 0.85 -6.83 -0.82
CA LEU A 17 0.18 -6.13 0.27
C LEU A 17 -0.27 -4.76 -0.22
N TYR A 18 -1.57 -4.59 -0.32
CA TYR A 18 -2.18 -3.34 -0.77
C TYR A 18 -3.08 -2.72 0.31
N GLY A 19 -3.43 -1.46 0.15
CA GLY A 19 -4.26 -0.75 1.11
C GLY A 19 -4.25 0.76 0.85
N PRO A 20 -5.06 1.55 1.58
CA PRO A 20 -5.17 2.98 1.38
C PRO A 20 -3.81 3.68 1.36
N LYS A 21 -3.69 4.70 0.53
CA LYS A 21 -2.49 5.52 0.51
C LYS A 21 -2.30 6.20 1.87
N GLY A 22 -1.14 5.97 2.50
CA GLY A 22 -0.86 6.52 3.82
C GLY A 22 -1.33 5.68 5.01
N CYS A 23 -1.87 4.47 4.83
CA CYS A 23 -2.28 3.60 5.93
C CYS A 23 -1.13 3.00 6.75
N GLY A 24 0.15 3.24 6.37
CA GLY A 24 1.31 2.84 7.17
C GLY A 24 2.04 1.58 6.68
N LYS A 25 1.78 1.06 5.47
CA LYS A 25 2.46 -0.13 4.91
C LYS A 25 3.98 -0.10 5.05
N THR A 26 4.61 0.93 4.54
CA THR A 26 6.07 1.14 4.64
C THR A 26 6.54 1.22 6.09
N SER A 27 5.80 1.92 6.94
CA SER A 27 6.16 2.08 8.36
C SER A 27 6.12 0.74 9.11
N LEU A 28 5.13 -0.11 8.82
CA LEU A 28 5.03 -1.46 9.39
C LEU A 28 6.30 -2.27 9.11
N PHE A 29 6.77 -2.29 7.86
CA PHE A 29 7.96 -3.06 7.50
C PHE A 29 9.27 -2.44 8.00
N LYS A 30 9.34 -1.12 8.15
CA LYS A 30 10.48 -0.46 8.82
C LYS A 30 10.57 -0.85 10.29
N VAL A 31 9.46 -0.83 11.01
CA VAL A 31 9.40 -1.28 12.41
C VAL A 31 9.76 -2.77 12.50
N LEU A 32 9.22 -3.62 11.62
CA LEU A 32 9.57 -5.04 11.57
C LEU A 32 11.09 -5.24 11.34
N TYR A 33 11.66 -4.49 10.41
CA TYR A 33 13.11 -4.51 10.16
C TYR A 33 13.92 -4.14 11.41
N GLU A 34 13.55 -3.07 12.11
CA GLU A 34 14.22 -2.62 13.32
C GLU A 34 14.12 -3.67 14.45
N VAL A 35 12.92 -4.23 14.66
CA VAL A 35 12.69 -5.28 15.66
C VAL A 35 13.53 -6.51 15.34
N VAL A 36 13.46 -7.04 14.11
CA VAL A 36 14.20 -8.25 13.71
C VAL A 36 15.71 -8.03 13.81
N THR A 37 16.21 -6.86 13.40
CA THR A 37 17.66 -6.57 13.47
C THR A 37 18.18 -6.35 14.90
N SER A 38 17.31 -6.03 15.85
CA SER A 38 17.65 -5.90 17.27
C SER A 38 17.66 -7.23 18.03
N MET A 39 17.07 -8.28 17.46
CA MET A 39 17.03 -9.63 18.08
C MET A 39 18.30 -10.41 17.74
N GLU A 40 19.06 -10.84 18.75
CA GLU A 40 20.31 -11.59 18.56
C GLU A 40 20.09 -12.96 17.89
N ASP A 41 18.98 -13.63 18.20
CA ASP A 41 18.65 -14.98 17.73
C ASP A 41 17.55 -15.03 16.66
N ALA A 42 17.30 -13.91 15.95
CA ALA A 42 16.32 -13.90 14.88
C ALA A 42 16.73 -14.88 13.76
N ASP A 43 15.83 -15.79 13.41
CA ASP A 43 15.98 -16.70 12.27
C ASP A 43 15.46 -16.10 10.94
N VAL A 44 15.07 -14.83 10.97
CA VAL A 44 14.51 -14.07 9.85
C VAL A 44 15.40 -12.89 9.52
N ASP A 45 15.69 -12.69 8.25
CA ASP A 45 16.32 -11.49 7.71
C ASP A 45 15.29 -10.70 6.88
N VAL A 46 15.16 -9.41 7.13
CA VAL A 46 14.26 -8.51 6.37
C VAL A 46 15.10 -7.59 5.50
N VAL A 47 14.78 -7.52 4.23
CA VAL A 47 15.43 -6.64 3.25
C VAL A 47 14.36 -5.73 2.65
N ILE A 48 14.52 -4.42 2.78
CA ILE A 48 13.59 -3.45 2.21
C ILE A 48 14.24 -2.77 1.01
N VAL A 49 13.58 -2.88 -0.13
CA VAL A 49 13.97 -2.26 -1.40
C VAL A 49 12.98 -1.15 -1.68
N GLY A 50 13.40 0.10 -1.56
CA GLY A 50 12.56 1.27 -1.83
C GLY A 50 12.79 1.82 -3.23
N SER A 51 11.71 2.17 -3.92
CA SER A 51 11.72 2.87 -5.20
C SER A 51 10.88 4.13 -5.10
N GLU A 52 11.48 5.30 -5.35
CA GLU A 52 10.75 6.57 -5.35
C GLU A 52 10.24 6.94 -6.75
N LYS A 53 10.91 6.48 -7.81
CA LYS A 53 10.64 6.93 -9.19
C LYS A 53 10.16 5.84 -10.15
N GLU A 54 10.73 4.63 -10.05
CA GLU A 54 10.39 3.53 -10.95
C GLU A 54 10.22 2.24 -10.16
N ALA A 55 9.17 1.48 -10.44
CA ALA A 55 8.78 0.28 -9.68
C ALA A 55 9.86 -0.80 -9.53
N TRP A 56 10.88 -0.77 -10.40
CA TRP A 56 11.91 -1.81 -10.54
C TRP A 56 13.30 -1.33 -10.19
N ARG A 57 13.46 -0.07 -9.81
CA ARG A 57 14.76 0.53 -9.53
C ARG A 57 14.87 0.86 -8.06
N ALA A 58 15.73 0.15 -7.36
CA ALA A 58 16.01 0.40 -5.96
C ALA A 58 16.83 1.69 -5.81
N GLU A 59 16.28 2.66 -5.09
CA GLU A 59 17.00 3.87 -4.67
C GLU A 59 17.50 3.73 -3.24
N LYS A 60 16.81 2.92 -2.42
CA LYS A 60 17.18 2.65 -1.03
C LYS A 60 17.10 1.15 -0.77
N LEU A 61 18.11 0.63 -0.12
CA LEU A 61 18.19 -0.77 0.29
C LEU A 61 18.56 -0.84 1.77
N TYR A 62 17.67 -1.38 2.58
CA TYR A 62 17.93 -1.67 3.98
C TYR A 62 18.25 -3.16 4.12
N THR A 63 19.43 -3.49 4.66
CA THR A 63 19.87 -4.88 4.81
C THR A 63 20.44 -5.14 6.19
N PRO A 64 20.15 -6.31 6.79
CA PRO A 64 20.79 -6.73 8.02
C PRO A 64 22.31 -6.86 7.85
N LYS A 65 23.06 -6.70 8.95
CA LYS A 65 24.52 -6.83 8.96
C LYS A 65 24.99 -8.20 8.42
N THR A 66 24.22 -9.26 8.65
CA THR A 66 24.44 -10.62 8.16
C THR A 66 24.47 -10.73 6.64
N LEU A 67 23.65 -9.93 5.95
CA LEU A 67 23.60 -9.88 4.48
C LEU A 67 24.54 -8.84 3.88
N SER A 68 25.02 -7.89 4.67
CA SER A 68 25.93 -6.82 4.21
C SER A 68 27.25 -7.35 3.65
N GLY A 69 27.72 -8.50 4.15
CA GLY A 69 28.91 -9.21 3.63
C GLY A 69 28.68 -9.71 2.20
N ILE A 70 27.56 -10.35 1.96
CA ILE A 70 27.12 -10.87 0.65
C ILE A 70 26.95 -9.72 -0.35
N LEU A 71 26.33 -8.65 0.09
CA LEU A 71 26.12 -7.45 -0.75
C LEU A 71 27.42 -6.71 -1.05
N ARG A 72 28.46 -6.79 -0.18
CA ARG A 72 29.78 -6.26 -0.47
C ARG A 72 30.49 -7.02 -1.58
N GLU A 73 30.36 -8.34 -1.65
CA GLU A 73 30.89 -9.15 -2.76
C GLU A 73 30.17 -8.82 -4.08
N VAL A 74 28.88 -8.52 -4.01
CA VAL A 74 28.03 -8.10 -5.13
C VAL A 74 28.28 -6.64 -5.53
N LYS A 75 28.86 -5.81 -4.64
CA LYS A 75 29.17 -4.38 -4.87
C LYS A 75 29.91 -4.13 -6.20
N GLY A 76 30.87 -5.00 -6.54
CA GLY A 76 31.64 -4.90 -7.79
C GLY A 76 30.78 -5.09 -9.05
N VAL A 77 29.64 -5.77 -8.94
CA VAL A 77 28.74 -6.10 -10.06
C VAL A 77 27.62 -5.05 -10.21
N LEU A 78 27.21 -4.40 -9.12
CA LEU A 78 26.01 -3.55 -9.07
C LEU A 78 26.29 -2.05 -8.83
N GLY A 79 27.53 -1.63 -8.55
CA GLY A 79 27.89 -0.21 -8.41
C GLY A 79 27.37 0.50 -7.15
N PHE A 80 27.11 -0.22 -6.06
CA PHE A 80 26.57 0.32 -4.80
C PHE A 80 27.60 0.95 -3.86
N ASN A 81 27.16 1.93 -3.06
CA ASN A 81 27.83 2.34 -1.84
C ASN A 81 27.02 1.89 -0.62
N ILE A 82 27.66 1.13 0.28
CA ILE A 82 27.05 0.65 1.53
C ILE A 82 27.58 1.49 2.68
N SER A 83 26.67 2.15 3.43
CA SER A 83 27.05 2.86 4.65
C SER A 83 27.36 1.89 5.80
N SER A 84 28.01 2.37 6.85
CA SER A 84 28.28 1.59 8.08
C SER A 84 27.01 1.22 8.85
N THR A 85 25.87 1.85 8.54
CA THR A 85 24.55 1.63 9.15
C THR A 85 23.73 0.59 8.40
N GLY A 86 24.23 0.01 7.31
CA GLY A 86 23.49 -0.95 6.46
C GLY A 86 22.59 -0.28 5.42
N GLU A 87 22.56 1.06 5.36
CA GLU A 87 21.85 1.80 4.33
C GLU A 87 22.70 1.83 3.04
N VAL A 88 22.12 1.40 1.95
CA VAL A 88 22.76 1.39 0.63
C VAL A 88 22.17 2.54 -0.18
N THR A 89 23.00 3.50 -0.54
CA THR A 89 22.60 4.55 -1.48
C THR A 89 23.29 4.32 -2.82
N SER A 90 22.53 4.37 -3.90
CA SER A 90 23.03 4.25 -5.27
C SER A 90 22.74 5.53 -6.03
N SER A 91 23.74 6.02 -6.76
CA SER A 91 23.55 7.10 -7.75
C SER A 91 22.96 6.56 -9.07
N LEU A 92 22.88 5.23 -9.22
CA LEU A 92 22.31 4.53 -10.37
C LEU A 92 21.13 3.71 -9.86
N ALA A 93 19.96 3.93 -10.44
CA ALA A 93 18.78 3.11 -10.18
C ALA A 93 19.06 1.64 -10.56
N ILE A 94 18.79 0.72 -9.64
CA ILE A 94 19.11 -0.69 -9.81
C ILE A 94 17.82 -1.46 -10.01
N ASP A 95 17.87 -2.34 -11.01
CA ASP A 95 16.81 -3.27 -11.28
C ASP A 95 16.56 -4.20 -10.07
N ALA A 96 15.38 -4.08 -9.45
CA ALA A 96 14.99 -4.90 -8.31
C ALA A 96 15.04 -6.40 -8.63
N THR A 97 14.81 -6.80 -9.90
CA THR A 97 14.92 -8.19 -10.34
C THR A 97 16.35 -8.71 -10.26
N LYS A 98 17.35 -7.87 -10.50
CA LYS A 98 18.77 -8.24 -10.34
C LYS A 98 19.12 -8.43 -8.87
N ILE A 99 18.64 -7.53 -7.98
CA ILE A 99 18.85 -7.71 -6.54
C ILE A 99 18.26 -9.03 -6.08
N ILE A 100 17.03 -9.33 -6.47
CA ILE A 100 16.34 -10.55 -6.08
C ILE A 100 17.03 -11.77 -6.68
N SER A 101 17.40 -11.75 -7.97
CA SER A 101 18.12 -12.85 -8.61
C SER A 101 19.48 -13.11 -7.97
N LEU A 102 20.19 -12.07 -7.59
CA LEU A 102 21.45 -12.18 -6.84
C LEU A 102 21.21 -12.75 -5.44
N MET A 103 20.19 -12.29 -4.72
CA MET A 103 19.84 -12.85 -3.42
C MET A 103 19.42 -14.31 -3.54
N VAL A 104 18.66 -14.70 -4.56
CA VAL A 104 18.35 -16.10 -4.86
C VAL A 104 19.63 -16.90 -5.14
N GLY A 105 20.57 -16.39 -5.91
CA GLY A 105 21.85 -17.05 -6.18
C GLY A 105 22.73 -17.22 -4.93
N TYR A 106 22.76 -16.23 -4.04
CA TYR A 106 23.51 -16.31 -2.77
C TYR A 106 22.79 -17.09 -1.67
N THR A 107 21.52 -17.33 -1.79
CA THR A 107 20.75 -18.08 -0.79
C THR A 107 21.21 -19.52 -0.63
N ALA A 108 21.86 -20.13 -1.61
CA ALA A 108 22.54 -21.40 -1.41
C ALA A 108 23.61 -21.33 -0.30
N GLN A 109 24.22 -20.17 -0.07
CA GLN A 109 25.14 -19.94 1.05
C GLN A 109 24.40 -19.62 2.36
N LEU A 110 23.30 -18.85 2.31
CA LEU A 110 22.44 -18.54 3.45
C LEU A 110 21.68 -19.76 3.96
N LEU A 111 21.35 -20.71 3.11
CA LEU A 111 20.68 -21.98 3.45
C LEU A 111 21.47 -22.87 4.38
N LYS A 112 22.81 -22.73 4.46
CA LYS A 112 23.60 -23.40 5.48
C LYS A 112 23.21 -22.95 6.90
N SER A 113 22.61 -21.77 7.04
CA SER A 113 22.19 -21.19 8.32
C SER A 113 20.70 -21.42 8.68
N ARG A 114 19.89 -22.06 7.82
CA ARG A 114 18.45 -22.29 8.00
C ARG A 114 17.64 -21.01 8.21
N ARG A 115 18.07 -19.87 7.66
CA ARG A 115 17.41 -18.58 7.84
C ARG A 115 16.26 -18.36 6.86
N LYS A 116 15.28 -17.58 7.28
CA LYS A 116 14.19 -17.09 6.43
C LYS A 116 14.54 -15.68 5.97
N VAL A 117 14.29 -15.37 4.71
CA VAL A 117 14.54 -14.04 4.15
C VAL A 117 13.24 -13.46 3.62
N VAL A 118 12.87 -12.28 4.11
CA VAL A 118 11.72 -11.51 3.63
C VAL A 118 12.24 -10.31 2.84
N ILE A 119 11.91 -10.25 1.56
CA ILE A 119 12.25 -9.15 0.67
C ILE A 119 11.00 -8.29 0.51
N VAL A 120 11.08 -7.04 0.94
CA VAL A 120 10.00 -6.06 0.82
C VAL A 120 10.31 -5.11 -0.31
N LEU A 121 9.43 -5.06 -1.30
CA LEU A 121 9.47 -4.10 -2.40
C LEU A 121 8.50 -2.97 -2.07
N ASP A 122 9.02 -1.80 -1.71
CA ASP A 122 8.21 -0.65 -1.32
C ASP A 122 7.84 0.21 -2.52
N GLU A 123 6.62 0.76 -2.49
CA GLU A 123 6.06 1.66 -3.51
C GLU A 123 6.01 1.10 -4.94
N VAL A 124 5.57 -0.16 -5.09
CA VAL A 124 5.28 -0.69 -6.42
C VAL A 124 4.12 0.08 -7.05
N LYS A 125 4.38 0.75 -8.17
CA LYS A 125 3.39 1.55 -8.92
C LYS A 125 2.94 0.81 -10.17
N ALA A 126 1.63 0.85 -10.42
CA ALA A 126 1.00 0.31 -11.61
C ALA A 126 0.06 1.36 -12.25
N ASP A 127 0.46 2.63 -12.19
CA ASP A 127 -0.31 3.81 -12.57
C ASP A 127 -0.41 4.04 -14.08
N SER A 128 0.28 3.24 -14.89
CA SER A 128 0.16 3.23 -16.35
C SER A 128 0.04 1.80 -16.86
N SER A 129 -0.52 1.65 -18.08
CA SER A 129 -0.63 0.34 -18.75
C SER A 129 0.72 -0.34 -18.96
N GLU A 130 1.76 0.43 -19.21
CA GLU A 130 3.13 -0.04 -19.39
C GLU A 130 3.70 -0.57 -18.07
N ARG A 131 3.64 0.20 -16.99
CA ARG A 131 4.07 -0.22 -15.66
C ARG A 131 3.26 -1.40 -15.12
N LEU A 132 1.97 -1.44 -15.42
CA LEU A 132 1.12 -2.57 -15.10
C LEU A 132 1.58 -3.85 -15.81
N ALA A 133 1.93 -3.76 -17.10
CA ALA A 133 2.43 -4.89 -17.89
C ALA A 133 3.80 -5.37 -17.38
N GLU A 134 4.70 -4.44 -17.06
CA GLU A 134 6.00 -4.74 -16.47
C GLU A 134 5.86 -5.42 -15.09
N PHE A 135 5.03 -4.88 -14.21
CA PHE A 135 4.78 -5.47 -12.89
C PHE A 135 4.21 -6.88 -13.01
N ARG A 136 3.28 -7.08 -13.92
CA ARG A 136 2.72 -8.40 -14.21
C ARG A 136 3.80 -9.37 -14.69
N GLY A 137 4.59 -8.99 -15.71
CA GLY A 137 5.65 -9.83 -16.26
C GLY A 137 6.68 -10.20 -15.20
N TRP A 138 7.00 -9.25 -14.33
CA TRP A 138 7.87 -9.47 -13.19
C TRP A 138 7.28 -10.45 -12.17
N LEU A 139 6.03 -10.26 -11.74
CA LEU A 139 5.35 -11.17 -10.80
C LEU A 139 5.26 -12.59 -11.35
N GLU A 140 4.92 -12.75 -12.62
CA GLU A 140 4.83 -14.06 -13.29
C GLU A 140 6.21 -14.75 -13.41
N GLY A 141 7.22 -14.02 -13.84
CA GLY A 141 8.58 -14.53 -13.97
C GLY A 141 9.18 -14.90 -12.62
N PHE A 142 8.99 -14.03 -11.63
CA PHE A 142 9.51 -14.23 -10.29
C PHE A 142 8.79 -15.36 -9.52
N ALA A 143 7.45 -15.42 -9.63
CA ALA A 143 6.66 -16.51 -9.05
C ALA A 143 7.09 -17.87 -9.61
N ASN A 144 7.35 -17.96 -10.91
CA ASN A 144 7.85 -19.20 -11.52
C ASN A 144 9.23 -19.57 -10.96
N THR A 145 10.18 -18.63 -10.89
CA THR A 145 11.53 -18.88 -10.35
C THR A 145 11.50 -19.28 -8.88
N LEU A 146 10.74 -18.56 -8.05
CA LEU A 146 10.66 -18.87 -6.62
C LEU A 146 9.93 -20.19 -6.32
N LEU A 147 8.80 -20.44 -7.01
CA LEU A 147 7.99 -21.62 -6.74
C LEU A 147 8.65 -22.92 -7.27
N TRP A 148 9.32 -22.86 -8.43
CA TRP A 148 9.81 -24.06 -9.09
C TRP A 148 11.29 -24.33 -8.83
N ASP A 149 12.13 -23.31 -8.87
CA ASP A 149 13.59 -23.52 -8.81
C ASP A 149 14.16 -23.36 -7.40
N ALA A 150 13.73 -22.33 -6.68
CA ALA A 150 14.27 -22.04 -5.36
C ALA A 150 13.42 -22.60 -4.21
N GLY A 151 12.08 -22.56 -4.33
CA GLY A 151 11.17 -22.93 -3.24
C GLY A 151 11.29 -24.38 -2.82
N LYS A 152 11.40 -25.33 -3.78
CA LYS A 152 11.55 -26.75 -3.49
C LYS A 152 12.86 -27.04 -2.77
N TYR A 153 13.95 -26.48 -3.25
CA TYR A 153 15.28 -26.66 -2.65
C TYR A 153 15.36 -26.08 -1.23
N TRP A 154 14.64 -25.00 -0.97
CA TRP A 154 14.66 -24.31 0.32
C TRP A 154 13.81 -24.96 1.38
N MET A 155 12.63 -25.46 1.00
CA MET A 155 11.78 -26.23 1.91
C MET A 155 12.51 -27.48 2.40
N GLU A 156 13.27 -28.15 1.54
CA GLU A 156 14.09 -29.33 1.89
C GLU A 156 15.24 -28.98 2.86
N LYS A 157 15.75 -27.77 2.86
CA LYS A 157 16.88 -27.31 3.70
C LYS A 157 16.46 -26.52 4.94
N GLY A 158 15.15 -26.25 5.11
CA GLY A 158 14.60 -25.54 6.28
C GLY A 158 14.78 -24.03 6.24
N GLY A 159 15.13 -23.45 5.08
CA GLY A 159 15.11 -22.01 4.81
C GLY A 159 13.91 -21.60 3.97
N SER A 160 13.62 -20.29 3.87
CA SER A 160 12.61 -19.78 2.95
C SER A 160 12.95 -18.37 2.46
N ILE A 161 12.50 -18.01 1.26
CA ILE A 161 12.41 -16.61 0.80
C ILE A 161 10.94 -16.27 0.58
N SER A 162 10.55 -15.12 1.09
CA SER A 162 9.26 -14.51 0.82
C SER A 162 9.47 -13.14 0.21
N VAL A 163 8.63 -12.77 -0.75
CA VAL A 163 8.63 -11.42 -1.34
C VAL A 163 7.31 -10.75 -1.05
N VAL A 164 7.39 -9.56 -0.50
CA VAL A 164 6.23 -8.73 -0.20
C VAL A 164 6.31 -7.47 -1.05
N ALA A 165 5.39 -7.31 -2.00
CA ALA A 165 5.27 -6.10 -2.80
C ALA A 165 4.23 -5.18 -2.17
N LEU A 166 4.64 -3.97 -1.77
CA LEU A 166 3.76 -2.97 -1.17
C LEU A 166 3.22 -2.03 -2.25
N THR A 167 1.91 -1.89 -2.33
CA THR A 167 1.29 -0.93 -3.23
C THR A 167 0.17 -0.15 -2.54
N GLY A 168 0.10 1.15 -2.82
CA GLY A 168 -1.04 2.01 -2.49
C GLY A 168 -1.94 2.27 -3.68
N ASP A 169 -1.70 1.54 -4.78
CA ASP A 169 -2.42 1.73 -6.03
C ASP A 169 -3.85 1.19 -5.92
N ALA A 170 -4.80 2.04 -6.22
CA ALA A 170 -6.21 1.68 -6.23
C ALA A 170 -6.57 0.74 -7.42
N MET A 171 -5.69 0.61 -8.42
CA MET A 171 -5.86 -0.24 -9.60
C MET A 171 -5.53 -1.73 -9.35
N VAL A 172 -5.38 -2.13 -8.10
CA VAL A 172 -5.08 -3.53 -7.68
C VAL A 172 -5.99 -4.57 -8.34
N LYS A 173 -7.26 -4.24 -8.58
CA LYS A 173 -8.22 -5.14 -9.25
C LYS A 173 -7.75 -5.59 -10.63
N GLU A 174 -7.19 -4.68 -11.42
CA GLU A 174 -6.70 -5.00 -12.77
C GLU A 174 -5.47 -5.90 -12.73
N ILE A 175 -4.56 -5.63 -11.78
CA ILE A 175 -3.35 -6.44 -11.59
C ILE A 175 -3.76 -7.87 -11.18
N ARG A 176 -4.62 -7.98 -10.17
CA ARG A 176 -5.08 -9.27 -9.63
C ARG A 176 -5.74 -10.15 -10.68
N ASN A 177 -6.64 -9.59 -11.47
CA ASN A 177 -7.36 -10.34 -12.51
C ASN A 177 -6.43 -10.93 -13.57
N ARG A 178 -5.23 -10.38 -13.73
CA ARG A 178 -4.25 -10.80 -14.75
C ARG A 178 -3.19 -11.75 -14.21
N VAL A 179 -2.82 -11.65 -12.93
CA VAL A 179 -1.72 -12.42 -12.33
C VAL A 179 -2.18 -13.80 -11.82
N GLY A 180 -3.47 -13.94 -11.49
CA GLY A 180 -4.05 -15.22 -11.05
C GLY A 180 -3.61 -15.66 -9.65
N SER A 181 -3.69 -16.99 -9.39
CA SER A 181 -3.51 -17.62 -8.08
C SER A 181 -2.05 -17.84 -7.64
N LYS A 182 -1.07 -17.40 -8.43
CA LYS A 182 0.37 -17.57 -8.12
C LYS A 182 0.89 -16.61 -7.06
N VAL A 183 0.08 -15.63 -6.70
CA VAL A 183 0.44 -14.53 -5.80
C VAL A 183 -0.64 -14.42 -4.73
N ASN A 184 -0.24 -14.31 -3.48
CA ASN A 184 -1.14 -14.00 -2.39
C ASN A 184 -1.47 -12.50 -2.40
N TRP A 185 -2.70 -12.19 -2.08
CA TRP A 185 -3.18 -10.81 -1.97
C TRP A 185 -3.63 -10.57 -0.53
N ALA A 186 -3.05 -9.57 0.10
CA ALA A 186 -3.40 -9.16 1.45
C ALA A 186 -3.77 -7.68 1.48
N LEU A 187 -4.83 -7.35 2.18
CA LEU A 187 -5.30 -5.98 2.37
C LEU A 187 -4.94 -5.52 3.78
N ILE A 188 -4.18 -4.45 3.88
CA ILE A 188 -4.01 -3.70 5.13
C ILE A 188 -4.87 -2.43 5.08
N TRP A 189 -5.65 -2.21 6.13
CA TRP A 189 -6.49 -1.03 6.24
C TRP A 189 -5.85 0.06 7.10
N ASN A 190 -6.53 1.18 7.24
CA ASN A 190 -6.16 2.25 8.16
C ASN A 190 -6.18 1.75 9.62
N LEU A 191 -5.70 2.55 10.55
CA LEU A 191 -5.69 2.22 11.98
C LEU A 191 -7.13 2.03 12.50
N PRO A 192 -7.36 1.06 13.41
CA PRO A 192 -8.62 0.97 14.12
C PRO A 192 -8.80 2.19 15.05
N TYR A 193 -10.05 2.47 15.43
CA TYR A 193 -10.42 3.66 16.19
C TYR A 193 -9.53 3.94 17.40
N ASN A 194 -9.29 2.92 18.23
CA ASN A 194 -8.47 3.09 19.44
C ASN A 194 -7.02 3.48 19.13
N ALA A 195 -6.40 2.86 18.13
CA ALA A 195 -5.04 3.20 17.70
C ALA A 195 -4.98 4.59 17.06
N MET A 196 -6.01 4.98 16.31
CA MET A 196 -6.14 6.33 15.77
C MET A 196 -6.24 7.38 16.89
N VAL A 197 -7.04 7.11 17.95
CA VAL A 197 -7.15 8.00 19.11
C VAL A 197 -5.81 8.14 19.82
N GLU A 198 -5.07 7.07 19.99
CA GLU A 198 -3.74 7.15 20.59
C GLU A 198 -2.76 7.95 19.75
N LEU A 199 -2.71 7.71 18.44
CA LEU A 199 -1.87 8.49 17.54
C LEU A 199 -2.27 9.96 17.52
N SER A 200 -3.57 10.30 17.58
CA SER A 200 -4.04 11.68 17.64
C SER A 200 -3.58 12.40 18.89
N LYS A 201 -3.53 11.70 20.04
CA LYS A 201 -2.98 12.22 21.31
C LYS A 201 -1.47 12.44 21.21
N GLN A 202 -0.72 11.48 20.66
CA GLN A 202 0.73 11.61 20.45
C GLN A 202 1.07 12.78 19.51
N LEU A 203 0.23 13.04 18.52
CA LEU A 203 0.35 14.18 17.62
C LEU A 203 -0.18 15.48 18.23
N GLU A 204 -0.77 15.45 19.42
CA GLU A 204 -1.39 16.62 20.09
C GLU A 204 -2.38 17.34 19.16
N LEU A 205 -3.29 16.61 18.54
CA LEU A 205 -4.31 17.17 17.67
C LEU A 205 -5.43 17.76 18.52
N ASP A 206 -5.71 19.05 18.34
CA ASP A 206 -6.84 19.76 18.96
C ASP A 206 -8.12 19.59 18.13
N VAL A 207 -8.51 18.35 17.89
CA VAL A 207 -9.74 17.98 17.17
C VAL A 207 -10.34 16.77 17.89
N GLU A 208 -11.64 16.80 18.08
CA GLU A 208 -12.37 15.71 18.73
C GLU A 208 -12.11 14.36 18.01
N PRO A 209 -11.74 13.28 18.72
CA PRO A 209 -11.42 11.99 18.11
C PRO A 209 -12.52 11.43 17.20
N GLN A 210 -13.80 11.65 17.57
CA GLN A 210 -14.93 11.22 16.76
C GLN A 210 -14.95 11.92 15.38
N ILE A 211 -14.63 13.21 15.33
CA ILE A 211 -14.55 13.97 14.07
C ILE A 211 -13.34 13.50 13.25
N LEU A 212 -12.19 13.25 13.90
CA LEU A 212 -11.03 12.66 13.23
C LEU A 212 -11.36 11.32 12.59
N TRP A 213 -12.07 10.44 13.32
CA TRP A 213 -12.51 9.15 12.79
C TRP A 213 -13.40 9.30 11.57
N ARG A 214 -14.45 10.10 11.69
CA ARG A 214 -15.43 10.35 10.61
C ARG A 214 -14.83 11.03 9.38
N LEU A 215 -13.67 11.67 9.50
CA LEU A 215 -12.99 12.28 8.37
C LEU A 215 -11.85 11.43 7.83
N THR A 216 -11.00 10.88 8.71
CA THR A 216 -9.78 10.18 8.29
C THR A 216 -9.95 8.68 8.18
N GLY A 217 -10.95 8.08 8.86
CA GLY A 217 -11.11 6.63 8.96
C GLY A 217 -9.89 5.94 9.56
N GLY A 218 -9.13 6.64 10.40
CA GLY A 218 -7.89 6.14 11.01
C GLY A 218 -6.67 6.20 10.10
N ASN A 219 -6.67 6.97 9.01
CA ASN A 219 -5.51 7.09 8.12
C ASN A 219 -4.36 7.86 8.78
N PRO A 220 -3.19 7.23 9.06
CA PRO A 220 -2.09 7.88 9.78
C PRO A 220 -1.54 9.11 9.06
N ARG A 221 -1.41 9.05 7.72
CA ARG A 221 -0.92 10.19 6.93
C ARG A 221 -1.85 11.38 7.01
N ALA A 222 -3.17 11.13 6.98
CA ALA A 222 -4.15 12.19 7.15
C ALA A 222 -4.01 12.89 8.50
N LEU A 223 -3.82 12.13 9.59
CA LEU A 223 -3.59 12.70 10.93
C LEU A 223 -2.32 13.56 10.99
N ILE A 224 -1.23 13.09 10.37
CA ILE A 224 0.03 13.86 10.27
C ILE A 224 -0.18 15.13 9.44
N ASN A 225 -0.88 15.05 8.30
CA ASN A 225 -1.17 16.20 7.46
C ASN A 225 -2.07 17.24 8.19
N ILE A 226 -3.05 16.78 8.98
CA ILE A 226 -3.87 17.62 9.83
C ILE A 226 -3.00 18.34 10.88
N LYS A 227 -2.02 17.65 11.50
CA LYS A 227 -1.08 18.28 12.46
C LYS A 227 -0.28 19.40 11.79
N VAL A 228 0.18 19.18 10.57
CA VAL A 228 1.07 20.11 9.85
C VAL A 228 0.30 21.29 9.26
N ALA A 229 -0.81 21.05 8.58
CA ALA A 229 -1.51 22.06 7.80
C ALA A 229 -2.81 22.58 8.49
N GLY A 230 -3.32 21.88 9.48
CA GLY A 230 -4.62 22.10 10.07
C GLY A 230 -5.76 21.40 9.32
N LEU A 231 -6.85 21.13 10.04
CA LEU A 231 -7.97 20.32 9.54
C LEU A 231 -8.61 20.89 8.26
N LYS A 232 -8.88 22.18 8.21
CA LYS A 232 -9.54 22.80 7.05
C LYS A 232 -8.67 22.77 5.80
N GLU A 233 -7.38 23.06 5.94
CA GLU A 233 -6.47 23.05 4.80
C GLU A 233 -6.24 21.62 4.29
N TRP A 234 -6.13 20.63 5.18
CA TRP A 234 -6.08 19.23 4.78
C TRP A 234 -7.33 18.80 4.00
N VAL A 235 -8.55 19.14 4.50
CA VAL A 235 -9.80 18.81 3.77
C VAL A 235 -9.80 19.46 2.39
N LYS A 236 -9.33 20.72 2.28
CA LYS A 236 -9.27 21.45 1.01
C LYS A 236 -8.28 20.82 0.02
N SER A 237 -7.04 20.58 0.48
CA SER A 237 -5.93 20.18 -0.39
C SER A 237 -5.95 18.70 -0.76
N ASP A 238 -6.30 17.82 0.18
CA ASP A 238 -6.20 16.37 -0.01
C ASP A 238 -7.54 15.74 -0.40
N VAL A 239 -8.66 16.25 0.16
CA VAL A 239 -9.98 15.63 -0.05
C VAL A 239 -10.75 16.32 -1.19
N ILE A 240 -11.02 17.62 -1.06
CA ILE A 240 -11.86 18.35 -2.02
C ILE A 240 -11.19 18.38 -3.39
N ARG A 241 -9.90 18.69 -3.44
CA ARG A 241 -9.15 18.69 -4.70
C ARG A 241 -9.20 17.33 -5.38
N GLY A 242 -8.92 16.26 -4.65
CA GLY A 242 -8.96 14.90 -5.21
C GLY A 242 -10.36 14.50 -5.67
N LEU A 243 -11.43 14.96 -4.99
CA LEU A 243 -12.81 14.73 -5.42
C LEU A 243 -13.15 15.53 -6.69
N VAL A 244 -12.77 16.81 -6.76
CA VAL A 244 -12.97 17.64 -7.96
C VAL A 244 -12.31 17.00 -9.16
N ASP A 245 -11.01 16.63 -9.04
CA ASP A 245 -10.25 15.98 -10.10
C ASP A 245 -10.94 14.67 -10.55
N ALA A 246 -11.48 13.87 -9.61
CA ALA A 246 -12.19 12.63 -9.92
C ALA A 246 -13.53 12.88 -10.65
N LEU A 247 -14.30 13.89 -10.25
CA LEU A 247 -15.58 14.21 -10.89
C LEU A 247 -15.37 14.85 -12.28
N GLU A 248 -14.35 15.67 -12.45
CA GLU A 248 -13.96 16.22 -13.76
C GLU A 248 -13.51 15.10 -14.70
N ASP A 249 -12.66 14.17 -14.25
CA ASP A 249 -12.26 12.99 -15.04
C ASP A 249 -13.49 12.13 -15.44
N ALA A 250 -14.41 11.86 -14.50
CA ALA A 250 -15.63 11.12 -14.76
C ALA A 250 -16.54 11.85 -15.79
N SER A 251 -16.62 13.17 -15.73
CA SER A 251 -17.45 13.98 -16.64
C SER A 251 -17.00 13.92 -18.10
N THR A 252 -15.76 13.53 -18.36
CA THR A 252 -15.29 13.30 -19.74
C THR A 252 -15.95 12.10 -20.42
N SER A 253 -16.49 11.17 -19.63
CA SER A 253 -17.07 9.90 -20.11
C SER A 253 -18.55 9.71 -19.71
N ILE A 254 -19.05 10.49 -18.77
CA ILE A 254 -20.44 10.46 -18.31
C ILE A 254 -21.09 11.79 -18.68
N PRO A 255 -22.20 11.80 -19.44
CA PRO A 255 -22.95 13.04 -19.72
C PRO A 255 -23.37 13.76 -18.44
N GLU A 256 -23.35 15.09 -18.47
CA GLU A 256 -23.59 15.94 -17.29
C GLU A 256 -24.94 15.66 -16.61
N ASP A 257 -25.98 15.41 -17.39
CA ASP A 257 -27.33 15.08 -16.91
C ASP A 257 -27.35 13.74 -16.16
N ARG A 258 -26.42 12.83 -16.44
CA ARG A 258 -26.30 11.52 -15.78
C ARG A 258 -25.25 11.50 -14.65
N LEU A 259 -24.29 12.41 -14.66
CA LEU A 259 -23.23 12.40 -13.67
C LEU A 259 -23.77 12.41 -12.23
N TRP A 260 -24.73 13.28 -11.94
CA TRP A 260 -25.28 13.41 -10.59
C TRP A 260 -26.15 12.21 -10.18
N VAL A 261 -26.77 11.51 -11.13
CA VAL A 261 -27.46 10.23 -10.85
C VAL A 261 -26.45 9.16 -10.46
N GLU A 262 -25.30 9.13 -11.13
CA GLU A 262 -24.24 8.17 -10.79
C GLU A 262 -23.52 8.53 -9.49
N VAL A 263 -23.41 9.83 -9.17
CA VAL A 263 -22.91 10.30 -7.87
C VAL A 263 -23.87 9.90 -6.75
N GLU A 264 -25.18 10.01 -6.94
CA GLU A 264 -26.19 9.54 -5.98
C GLU A 264 -26.05 8.02 -5.72
N ARG A 265 -25.93 7.22 -6.79
CA ARG A 265 -25.66 5.79 -6.66
C ARG A 265 -24.37 5.49 -5.91
N ALA A 266 -23.31 6.26 -6.15
CA ALA A 266 -22.04 6.08 -5.46
C ALA A 266 -22.12 6.42 -3.97
N VAL A 267 -22.92 7.44 -3.59
CA VAL A 267 -23.20 7.78 -2.19
C VAL A 267 -23.98 6.66 -1.51
N ASP A 268 -25.01 6.13 -2.17
CA ASP A 268 -25.80 5.02 -1.62
C ASP A 268 -24.99 3.74 -1.52
N ASN A 269 -24.34 3.37 -2.61
CA ASN A 269 -23.46 2.21 -2.68
C ASN A 269 -22.49 2.33 -3.86
N ILE A 270 -21.21 2.59 -3.56
CA ILE A 270 -20.18 2.72 -4.59
C ILE A 270 -20.01 1.47 -5.46
N ASP A 271 -20.40 0.28 -4.99
CA ASP A 271 -20.29 -0.96 -5.76
C ASP A 271 -21.15 -0.95 -7.02
N VAL A 272 -22.29 -0.26 -6.98
CA VAL A 272 -23.25 -0.18 -8.10
C VAL A 272 -23.10 1.08 -8.97
N ALA A 273 -22.24 2.01 -8.59
CA ALA A 273 -21.98 3.22 -9.38
C ALA A 273 -21.41 2.88 -10.77
N HIS A 274 -21.56 3.81 -11.71
CA HIS A 274 -21.06 3.65 -13.06
C HIS A 274 -19.56 3.40 -13.12
N VAL A 275 -19.14 2.53 -14.05
CA VAL A 275 -17.72 2.11 -14.15
C VAL A 275 -16.77 3.27 -14.34
N HIS A 276 -17.12 4.29 -15.13
CA HIS A 276 -16.28 5.45 -15.35
C HIS A 276 -16.11 6.31 -14.08
N LEU A 277 -17.18 6.50 -13.28
CA LEU A 277 -17.09 7.19 -12.01
C LEU A 277 -16.19 6.41 -11.02
N LYS A 278 -16.39 5.10 -10.88
CA LYS A 278 -15.54 4.25 -10.06
C LYS A 278 -14.07 4.32 -10.50
N THR A 279 -13.80 4.22 -11.80
CA THR A 279 -12.43 4.28 -12.34
C THR A 279 -11.78 5.63 -12.05
N ALA A 280 -12.49 6.74 -12.22
CA ALA A 280 -12.00 8.07 -11.87
C ALA A 280 -11.71 8.18 -10.36
N MET A 281 -12.62 7.73 -9.50
CA MET A 281 -12.40 7.75 -8.05
C MET A 281 -11.23 6.87 -7.61
N LEU A 282 -11.02 5.72 -8.25
CA LEU A 282 -9.84 4.88 -8.02
C LEU A 282 -8.56 5.58 -8.45
N ARG A 283 -8.53 6.17 -9.66
CA ARG A 283 -7.37 6.86 -10.24
C ARG A 283 -6.93 8.05 -9.40
N HIS A 284 -7.88 8.78 -8.83
CA HIS A 284 -7.63 9.92 -7.94
C HIS A 284 -7.52 9.56 -6.45
N ASN A 285 -7.42 8.26 -6.11
CA ASN A 285 -7.29 7.74 -4.75
C ASN A 285 -8.43 8.17 -3.79
N ALA A 286 -9.59 8.51 -4.32
CA ALA A 286 -10.78 8.77 -3.50
C ALA A 286 -11.43 7.47 -3.03
N ALA A 287 -11.34 6.40 -3.83
CA ALA A 287 -11.82 5.07 -3.50
C ALA A 287 -10.76 4.00 -3.76
N MET A 288 -11.01 2.77 -3.31
CA MET A 288 -10.17 1.61 -3.62
C MET A 288 -10.99 0.32 -3.67
N TYR A 289 -10.44 -0.70 -4.33
CA TYR A 289 -10.99 -2.05 -4.37
C TYR A 289 -10.57 -2.83 -3.12
N VAL A 290 -11.53 -3.36 -2.34
CA VAL A 290 -11.27 -4.05 -1.07
C VAL A 290 -11.46 -5.56 -1.12
N ALA A 291 -12.25 -6.08 -2.05
CA ALA A 291 -12.49 -7.53 -2.20
C ALA A 291 -11.34 -8.30 -2.87
N GLY A 292 -10.17 -7.68 -2.98
CA GLY A 292 -9.03 -8.22 -3.73
C GLY A 292 -8.14 -9.19 -2.97
N GLY A 293 -8.16 -9.17 -1.64
CA GLY A 293 -7.24 -9.94 -0.81
C GLY A 293 -7.81 -10.29 0.53
N VAL A 294 -7.07 -11.11 1.28
CA VAL A 294 -7.41 -11.42 2.67
C VAL A 294 -7.12 -10.18 3.51
N PRO A 295 -8.10 -9.63 4.24
CA PRO A 295 -7.84 -8.51 5.13
C PRO A 295 -6.98 -8.96 6.31
N ILE A 296 -5.89 -8.21 6.57
CA ILE A 296 -5.02 -8.44 7.74
C ILE A 296 -5.68 -7.86 9.01
N SER A 297 -6.50 -6.79 8.82
CA SER A 297 -7.30 -6.19 9.89
C SER A 297 -8.76 -6.11 9.44
N GLU A 298 -9.68 -6.14 10.38
CA GLU A 298 -11.10 -5.96 10.08
C GLU A 298 -11.34 -4.61 9.38
N LEU A 299 -12.16 -4.67 8.33
CA LEU A 299 -12.68 -3.47 7.70
C LEU A 299 -13.78 -2.89 8.60
N PRO A 300 -13.87 -1.56 8.75
CA PRO A 300 -14.95 -0.97 9.52
C PRO A 300 -16.32 -1.24 8.88
N GLY A 301 -17.31 -1.57 9.69
CA GLY A 301 -18.69 -1.81 9.26
C GLY A 301 -19.45 -0.50 9.05
N GLU A 302 -18.92 0.40 8.26
CA GLU A 302 -19.39 1.77 8.05
C GLU A 302 -19.94 1.96 6.62
N ASP A 303 -20.79 2.95 6.42
CA ASP A 303 -21.44 3.21 5.12
C ASP A 303 -20.46 3.54 3.98
N TRP A 304 -19.27 4.03 4.28
CA TRP A 304 -18.23 4.32 3.31
C TRP A 304 -17.36 3.10 2.92
N VAL A 305 -17.64 1.91 3.50
CA VAL A 305 -17.02 0.63 3.15
C VAL A 305 -18.11 -0.32 2.65
N ARG A 306 -17.97 -0.83 1.42
CA ARG A 306 -18.88 -1.79 0.82
C ARG A 306 -18.15 -3.10 0.51
N GLU A 307 -18.84 -4.05 -0.09
CA GLU A 307 -18.33 -5.40 -0.33
C GLU A 307 -17.11 -5.40 -1.25
N TYR A 308 -17.16 -4.62 -2.34
CA TYR A 308 -16.11 -4.60 -3.37
C TYR A 308 -15.25 -3.36 -3.32
N TYR A 309 -15.81 -2.22 -2.94
CA TYR A 309 -15.11 -0.94 -2.93
C TYR A 309 -15.34 -0.20 -1.61
N ALA A 310 -14.37 0.63 -1.25
CA ALA A 310 -14.48 1.56 -0.13
C ALA A 310 -13.91 2.91 -0.52
N TYR A 311 -14.37 3.97 0.11
CA TYR A 311 -13.66 5.25 0.07
C TYR A 311 -12.38 5.11 0.90
N GLN A 312 -11.25 5.61 0.41
CA GLN A 312 -9.98 5.48 1.13
C GLN A 312 -9.99 6.19 2.49
N MET A 313 -10.76 7.25 2.59
CA MET A 313 -11.08 7.97 3.82
C MET A 313 -12.54 8.40 3.79
N PRO A 314 -13.25 8.40 4.94
CA PRO A 314 -14.66 8.83 5.01
C PRO A 314 -14.88 10.25 4.52
N ALA A 315 -13.87 11.13 4.62
CA ALA A 315 -13.97 12.52 4.14
C ALA A 315 -14.34 12.60 2.65
N PHE A 316 -13.90 11.64 1.81
CA PHE A 316 -14.32 11.59 0.40
C PHE A 316 -15.81 11.28 0.27
N TYR A 317 -16.32 10.36 1.09
CA TYR A 317 -17.73 10.04 1.15
C TYR A 317 -18.58 11.24 1.56
N HIS A 318 -18.19 11.96 2.64
CA HIS A 318 -18.87 13.16 3.10
C HIS A 318 -18.79 14.29 2.07
N ALA A 319 -17.63 14.49 1.43
CA ALA A 319 -17.48 15.49 0.38
C ALA A 319 -18.37 15.16 -0.84
N LEU A 320 -18.52 13.89 -1.20
CA LEU A 320 -19.39 13.47 -2.29
C LEU A 320 -20.87 13.68 -1.96
N LYS A 321 -21.31 13.42 -0.70
CA LYS A 321 -22.67 13.75 -0.23
C LYS A 321 -22.97 15.24 -0.36
N VAL A 322 -22.05 16.10 0.08
CA VAL A 322 -22.21 17.55 -0.05
C VAL A 322 -22.24 17.98 -1.51
N ALA A 323 -21.37 17.42 -2.35
CA ALA A 323 -21.34 17.70 -3.78
C ALA A 323 -22.66 17.30 -4.47
N LEU A 324 -23.23 16.15 -4.11
CA LEU A 324 -24.52 15.68 -4.58
C LEU A 324 -25.65 16.65 -4.21
N ALA A 325 -25.72 17.04 -2.94
CA ALA A 325 -26.77 17.96 -2.46
C ALA A 325 -26.74 19.32 -3.18
N ARG A 326 -25.55 19.77 -3.58
CA ARG A 326 -25.35 21.03 -4.31
C ARG A 326 -25.40 20.87 -5.83
N ARG A 327 -25.35 19.65 -6.32
CA ARG A 327 -25.09 19.32 -7.74
C ARG A 327 -23.89 20.10 -8.29
N SER A 328 -22.81 20.16 -7.51
CA SER A 328 -21.59 20.88 -7.82
C SER A 328 -20.38 20.18 -7.19
N PRO A 329 -19.28 20.01 -7.91
CA PRO A 329 -18.05 19.46 -7.35
C PRO A 329 -17.36 20.44 -6.39
N TYR A 330 -17.71 21.71 -6.45
CA TYR A 330 -17.09 22.79 -5.67
C TYR A 330 -17.76 22.93 -4.32
N VAL A 331 -17.23 22.21 -3.33
CA VAL A 331 -17.66 22.25 -1.93
C VAL A 331 -16.62 22.94 -1.06
N THR A 332 -16.99 23.37 0.15
CA THR A 332 -16.05 24.01 1.08
C THR A 332 -15.62 23.05 2.19
N PRO A 333 -14.44 23.27 2.81
CA PRO A 333 -14.04 22.48 3.97
C PRO A 333 -15.06 22.48 5.11
N ASP A 334 -15.71 23.62 5.36
CA ASP A 334 -16.71 23.74 6.42
C ASP A 334 -17.95 22.89 6.13
N ASP A 335 -18.35 22.75 4.88
CA ASP A 335 -19.46 21.89 4.48
C ASP A 335 -19.13 20.40 4.74
N VAL A 336 -17.94 19.97 4.32
CA VAL A 336 -17.50 18.58 4.51
C VAL A 336 -17.36 18.22 5.99
N ILE A 337 -16.76 19.12 6.78
CA ILE A 337 -16.63 18.95 8.23
C ILE A 337 -18.02 18.97 8.90
N GLY A 338 -18.92 19.84 8.44
CA GLY A 338 -20.31 19.93 8.92
C GLY A 338 -21.07 18.63 8.66
N GLU A 339 -20.98 18.08 7.45
CA GLU A 339 -21.57 16.78 7.08
C GLU A 339 -21.03 15.64 7.96
N ALA A 340 -19.72 15.58 8.17
CA ALA A 340 -19.10 14.58 9.03
C ALA A 340 -19.51 14.68 10.51
N ARG A 341 -19.91 15.88 10.99
CA ARG A 341 -20.42 16.06 12.35
C ARG A 341 -21.86 15.58 12.51
N SER A 342 -22.69 15.72 11.46
CA SER A 342 -24.10 15.36 11.49
C SER A 342 -24.39 13.90 11.17
N SER A 343 -23.43 13.19 10.59
CA SER A 343 -23.48 11.76 10.32
C SER A 343 -23.11 10.95 11.56
#